data_00bd03086d7d6d67ae6e08decd582e48
#
_entry.id   00bd03086d7d6d67ae6e08decd582e48
#
_cell.length_a   1.000
_cell.length_b   1.000
_cell.length_c   1.000
_cell.angle_alpha   90.00
_cell.angle_beta   90.00
_cell.angle_gamma   90.00
#
_symmetry.space_group_name_H-M   'P 1'
#
loop_
_entity.id
_entity.type
_entity.pdbx_description
1 polymer ?
#
loop_
_entity_poly.entity_id
_entity_poly.type
_entity_poly.pdbx_seq_one_letter_code
_entity_poly.pdbx_strand_id
1 'polypeptide(L)'
;NQTDKRTGILPFAVDPNYSAGLPLKKLYKDFNAMGARSVTVDLDACFTGQTRDAKMLIADARPIIILPKEQDIPDKVNVLSAASGSQISGAIKEKEHGLFTYYLLKGMSGDADINKDKSIQMNELSRYVSKNVKDQAAINGREQTPELQGD
;
A
#
# COMPACT_ATOMS: atom_id res chain seq x y z
N ASN A 1 13.98 -27.29 1.59
CA ASN A 1 13.92 -26.04 2.37
C ASN A 1 13.05 -25.05 1.63
N GLN A 2 11.75 -25.05 1.94
CA GLN A 2 10.85 -23.99 1.51
C GLN A 2 11.22 -22.74 2.31
N THR A 3 11.81 -21.75 1.64
CA THR A 3 11.96 -20.41 2.20
C THR A 3 10.56 -19.83 2.36
N ASP A 4 10.11 -19.71 3.59
CA ASP A 4 8.87 -19.07 3.98
C ASP A 4 8.93 -17.59 3.54
N LYS A 5 8.28 -17.26 2.42
CA LYS A 5 8.22 -15.89 1.90
C LYS A 5 7.20 -15.12 2.71
N ARG A 6 7.66 -14.39 3.71
CA ARG A 6 6.79 -13.55 4.55
C ARG A 6 6.70 -12.14 4.00
N THR A 7 5.47 -11.69 3.77
CA THR A 7 5.18 -10.29 3.48
C THR A 7 4.83 -9.58 4.78
N GLY A 8 5.44 -8.46 5.06
CA GLY A 8 5.18 -7.72 6.28
C GLY A 8 5.68 -6.28 6.24
N ILE A 9 5.24 -5.50 7.22
CA ILE A 9 5.70 -4.14 7.45
C ILE A 9 6.89 -4.20 8.41
N LEU A 10 8.04 -3.70 7.97
CA LEU A 10 9.22 -3.57 8.83
C LEU A 10 9.09 -2.32 9.69
N PRO A 11 9.31 -2.41 11.01
CA PRO A 11 9.52 -1.25 11.84
C PRO A 11 10.83 -0.55 11.45
N PHE A 12 11.05 0.65 11.98
CA PHE A 12 12.16 1.53 11.61
C PHE A 12 13.57 0.92 11.82
N ALA A 13 13.71 -0.12 12.64
CA ALA A 13 14.97 -0.84 12.84
C ALA A 13 15.12 -1.92 11.78
N VAL A 14 16.25 -1.92 11.08
CA VAL A 14 16.57 -2.91 10.05
C VAL A 14 16.98 -4.23 10.72
N ASP A 15 16.13 -5.25 10.59
CA ASP A 15 16.43 -6.63 10.98
C ASP A 15 16.71 -7.45 9.72
N PRO A 16 17.93 -7.93 9.49
CA PRO A 16 18.28 -8.68 8.30
C PRO A 16 17.53 -10.02 8.15
N ASN A 17 16.97 -10.52 9.24
CA ASN A 17 16.16 -11.75 9.23
C ASN A 17 14.65 -11.48 9.10
N TYR A 18 14.23 -10.22 9.03
CA TYR A 18 12.81 -9.80 9.02
C TYR A 18 11.99 -10.36 10.20
N SER A 19 12.63 -10.75 11.29
CA SER A 19 11.98 -11.35 12.45
C SER A 19 11.12 -10.36 13.23
N ALA A 20 11.50 -9.07 13.20
CA ALA A 20 10.76 -7.97 13.82
C ALA A 20 9.64 -7.39 12.92
N GLY A 21 9.46 -7.91 11.70
CA GLY A 21 8.41 -7.48 10.79
C GLY A 21 7.02 -7.86 11.30
N LEU A 22 6.03 -6.98 11.09
CA LEU A 22 4.62 -7.30 11.30
C LEU A 22 4.08 -8.05 10.07
N PRO A 23 3.78 -9.36 10.16
CA PRO A 23 3.25 -10.11 9.02
C PRO A 23 1.86 -9.61 8.64
N LEU A 24 1.66 -9.23 7.37
CA LEU A 24 0.36 -8.73 6.88
C LEU A 24 -0.76 -9.75 7.08
N LYS A 25 -0.49 -11.03 6.84
CA LYS A 25 -1.46 -12.12 7.08
C LYS A 25 -1.98 -12.14 8.52
N LYS A 26 -1.10 -11.94 9.51
CA LYS A 26 -1.51 -11.83 10.91
C LYS A 26 -2.36 -10.59 11.13
N LEU A 27 -1.95 -9.44 10.58
CA LEU A 27 -2.67 -8.18 10.68
C LEU A 27 -4.09 -8.31 10.12
N TYR A 28 -4.25 -8.87 8.92
CA TYR A 28 -5.57 -9.08 8.30
C TYR A 28 -6.44 -10.03 9.10
N LYS A 29 -5.86 -11.10 9.64
CA LYS A 29 -6.57 -12.05 10.51
C LYS A 29 -7.07 -11.36 11.79
N ASP A 30 -6.21 -10.55 12.42
CA ASP A 30 -6.56 -9.83 13.65
C ASP A 30 -7.68 -8.81 13.36
N PHE A 31 -7.60 -8.05 12.25
CA PHE A 31 -8.67 -7.16 11.81
C PHE A 31 -9.97 -7.88 11.47
N ASN A 32 -9.88 -9.05 10.84
CA ASN A 32 -11.06 -9.87 10.56
C ASN A 32 -11.76 -10.37 11.83
N ALA A 33 -11.01 -10.58 12.90
CA ALA A 33 -11.56 -10.98 14.19
C ALA A 33 -12.25 -9.83 14.94
N MET A 34 -12.04 -8.58 14.54
CA MET A 34 -12.74 -7.42 15.12
C MET A 34 -14.22 -7.48 14.76
N GLY A 35 -15.08 -6.97 15.67
CA GLY A 35 -16.52 -6.90 15.47
C GLY A 35 -16.99 -5.87 14.43
N ALA A 36 -16.07 -5.31 13.64
CA ALA A 36 -16.38 -4.35 12.59
C ALA A 36 -17.13 -5.01 11.42
N ARG A 37 -18.02 -4.24 10.76
CA ARG A 37 -18.72 -4.68 9.55
C ARG A 37 -17.79 -4.80 8.36
N SER A 38 -16.88 -3.84 8.21
CA SER A 38 -15.84 -3.79 7.19
C SER A 38 -14.61 -3.10 7.78
N VAL A 39 -13.44 -3.48 7.30
CA VAL A 39 -12.15 -2.87 7.66
C VAL A 39 -11.43 -2.47 6.39
N THR A 40 -10.96 -1.23 6.33
CA THR A 40 -10.09 -0.77 5.26
C THR A 40 -8.68 -0.61 5.79
N VAL A 41 -7.70 -1.11 5.03
CA VAL A 41 -6.27 -1.03 5.35
C VAL A 41 -5.58 -0.30 4.21
N ASP A 42 -5.09 0.90 4.49
CA ASP A 42 -4.34 1.70 3.53
C ASP A 42 -2.84 1.54 3.77
N LEU A 43 -2.12 1.01 2.78
CA LEU A 43 -0.70 0.69 2.87
C LEU A 43 0.13 1.60 1.95
N ASP A 44 0.81 2.59 2.54
CA ASP A 44 1.80 3.42 1.83
C ASP A 44 3.22 2.90 2.13
N ALA A 45 3.52 1.72 1.63
CA ALA A 45 4.79 1.04 1.83
C ALA A 45 5.34 0.49 0.52
N CYS A 46 6.68 0.46 0.41
CA CYS A 46 7.38 -0.21 -0.68
C CYS A 46 7.69 -1.64 -0.24
N PHE A 47 7.21 -2.63 -0.99
CA PHE A 47 7.46 -4.06 -0.71
C PHE A 47 8.68 -4.61 -1.46
N THR A 48 9.52 -3.73 -2.01
CA THR A 48 10.72 -4.12 -2.79
C THR A 48 11.99 -4.25 -1.96
N GLY A 49 11.93 -3.97 -0.65
CA GLY A 49 13.14 -3.87 0.19
C GLY A 49 13.98 -2.62 -0.08
N GLN A 50 13.44 -1.63 -0.78
CA GLN A 50 14.07 -0.35 -1.06
C GLN A 50 13.34 0.79 -0.36
N THR A 51 14.07 1.86 -0.06
CA THR A 51 13.47 3.11 0.40
C THR A 51 12.86 3.90 -0.79
N ARG A 52 12.05 4.92 -0.51
CA ARG A 52 11.50 5.83 -1.53
C ARG A 52 12.57 6.53 -2.39
N ASP A 53 13.78 6.65 -1.87
CA ASP A 53 14.95 7.19 -2.59
C ASP A 53 15.73 6.13 -3.38
N ALA A 54 15.14 4.96 -3.60
CA ALA A 54 15.74 3.80 -4.27
C ALA A 54 17.01 3.25 -3.58
N LYS A 55 17.23 3.56 -2.30
CA LYS A 55 18.30 2.97 -1.51
C LYS A 55 17.83 1.64 -0.93
N MET A 56 18.72 0.66 -0.90
CA MET A 56 18.43 -0.62 -0.27
C MET A 56 18.28 -0.43 1.25
N LEU A 57 17.26 -1.05 1.84
CA LEU A 57 17.03 -1.05 3.29
C LEU A 57 18.17 -1.79 4.02
N ILE A 58 18.76 -2.77 3.36
CA ILE A 58 19.92 -3.54 3.86
C ILE A 58 21.01 -3.37 2.82
N ALA A 59 22.18 -2.84 3.23
CA ALA A 59 23.34 -2.73 2.36
C ALA A 59 23.72 -4.11 1.81
N ASP A 60 24.04 -4.18 0.52
CA ASP A 60 24.44 -5.41 -0.20
C ASP A 60 23.35 -6.51 -0.30
N ALA A 61 22.13 -6.26 0.15
CA ALA A 61 21.04 -7.21 -0.04
C ALA A 61 20.45 -7.10 -1.46
N ARG A 62 20.11 -8.25 -2.05
CA ARG A 62 19.34 -8.27 -3.31
C ARG A 62 17.92 -7.80 -3.02
N PRO A 63 17.29 -7.01 -3.93
CA PRO A 63 15.88 -6.65 -3.78
C PRO A 63 15.03 -7.91 -3.61
N ILE A 64 14.32 -8.00 -2.50
CA ILE A 64 13.36 -9.07 -2.28
C ILE A 64 12.00 -8.50 -2.68
N ILE A 65 11.49 -8.91 -3.84
CA ILE A 65 10.14 -8.57 -4.26
C ILE A 65 9.21 -9.53 -3.52
N ILE A 66 8.50 -9.00 -2.53
CA ILE A 66 7.48 -9.75 -1.80
C ILE A 66 6.13 -9.22 -2.25
N LEU A 67 5.46 -9.96 -3.11
CA LEU A 67 4.09 -9.64 -3.54
C LEU A 67 3.11 -10.19 -2.50
N PRO A 68 2.18 -9.37 -1.99
CA PRO A 68 1.04 -9.88 -1.25
C PRO A 68 0.27 -10.86 -2.15
N LYS A 69 -0.08 -12.04 -1.63
CA LYS A 69 -0.98 -12.94 -2.34
C LYS A 69 -2.42 -12.55 -1.98
N GLU A 70 -3.25 -12.31 -2.99
CA GLU A 70 -4.68 -12.01 -2.84
C GLU A 70 -5.42 -13.02 -1.96
N GLN A 71 -4.97 -14.26 -1.94
CA GLN A 71 -5.61 -15.38 -1.23
C GLN A 71 -5.59 -15.30 0.31
N ASP A 72 -4.91 -14.30 0.89
CA ASP A 72 -4.76 -14.16 2.34
C ASP A 72 -5.60 -13.01 2.93
N ILE A 73 -6.41 -12.33 2.12
CA ILE A 73 -7.27 -11.21 2.56
C ILE A 73 -8.67 -11.74 2.85
N PRO A 74 -9.16 -11.61 4.09
CA PRO A 74 -10.53 -12.03 4.45
C PRO A 74 -11.60 -11.12 3.82
N ASP A 75 -12.79 -11.67 3.56
CA ASP A 75 -13.89 -11.02 2.83
C ASP A 75 -14.31 -9.63 3.35
N LYS A 76 -14.18 -9.33 4.62
CA LYS A 76 -14.52 -8.01 5.16
C LYS A 76 -13.36 -7.02 5.28
N VAL A 77 -12.17 -7.42 4.79
CA VAL A 77 -10.97 -6.59 4.82
C VAL A 77 -10.66 -6.12 3.41
N ASN A 78 -10.71 -4.81 3.20
CA ASN A 78 -10.29 -4.17 1.97
C ASN A 78 -8.89 -3.59 2.16
N VAL A 79 -7.99 -3.83 1.22
CA VAL A 79 -6.62 -3.33 1.27
C VAL A 79 -6.36 -2.44 0.08
N LEU A 80 -6.06 -1.17 0.32
CA LEU A 80 -5.63 -0.24 -0.70
C LEU A 80 -4.13 0.00 -0.56
N SER A 81 -3.34 -0.50 -1.49
CA SER A 81 -1.89 -0.37 -1.50
C SER A 81 -1.40 0.75 -2.41
N ALA A 82 -0.33 1.43 -2.00
CA ALA A 82 0.23 2.58 -2.71
C ALA A 82 0.82 2.25 -4.08
N ALA A 83 1.21 1.01 -4.30
CA ALA A 83 1.82 0.55 -5.55
C ALA A 83 1.58 -0.94 -5.73
N SER A 84 1.48 -1.39 -6.96
CA SER A 84 1.34 -2.79 -7.32
C SER A 84 2.68 -3.44 -7.66
N GLY A 85 2.80 -4.72 -7.38
CA GLY A 85 3.97 -5.52 -7.77
C GLY A 85 5.30 -4.99 -7.21
N SER A 86 6.27 -4.77 -8.11
CA SER A 86 7.62 -4.29 -7.79
C SER A 86 7.76 -2.76 -7.84
N GLN A 87 6.67 -2.03 -8.01
CA GLN A 87 6.71 -0.57 -8.10
C GLN A 87 7.08 0.08 -6.76
N ILE A 88 7.71 1.25 -6.84
CA ILE A 88 8.13 2.02 -5.66
C ILE A 88 7.14 3.14 -5.41
N SER A 89 6.63 3.23 -4.17
CA SER A 89 5.81 4.35 -3.75
C SER A 89 6.62 5.65 -3.76
N GLY A 90 6.15 6.62 -4.54
CA GLY A 90 6.79 7.93 -4.68
C GLY A 90 6.37 8.93 -3.60
N ALA A 91 7.10 10.04 -3.52
CA ALA A 91 6.78 11.18 -2.66
C ALA A 91 6.58 12.46 -3.49
N ILE A 92 5.76 13.37 -2.98
CA ILE A 92 5.65 14.75 -3.47
C ILE A 92 6.50 15.62 -2.56
N LYS A 93 7.65 16.07 -3.04
CA LYS A 93 8.62 16.84 -2.23
C LYS A 93 8.02 18.11 -1.63
N GLU A 94 7.20 18.83 -2.40
CA GLU A 94 6.56 20.08 -1.99
C GLU A 94 5.42 19.90 -0.98
N LYS A 95 4.95 18.68 -0.79
CA LYS A 95 3.81 18.37 0.09
C LYS A 95 4.18 17.58 1.35
N GLU A 96 5.46 17.19 1.48
CA GLU A 96 5.97 16.39 2.62
C GLU A 96 5.22 15.05 2.86
N HIS A 97 4.46 14.59 1.84
CA HIS A 97 3.67 13.36 1.89
C HIS A 97 4.05 12.38 0.78
N GLY A 98 3.80 11.10 1.01
CA GLY A 98 3.77 10.12 -0.06
C GLY A 98 2.70 10.50 -1.09
N LEU A 99 2.97 10.24 -2.36
CA LEU A 99 2.06 10.52 -3.46
C LEU A 99 0.69 9.85 -3.24
N PHE A 100 0.70 8.61 -2.81
CA PHE A 100 -0.49 7.84 -2.49
C PHE A 100 -1.26 8.48 -1.33
N THR A 101 -0.60 8.73 -0.19
CA THR A 101 -1.23 9.32 0.99
C THR A 101 -1.84 10.68 0.68
N TYR A 102 -1.17 11.51 -0.12
CA TYR A 102 -1.72 12.81 -0.53
C TYR A 102 -3.06 12.67 -1.26
N TYR A 103 -3.12 11.81 -2.30
CA TYR A 103 -4.37 11.63 -3.06
C TYR A 103 -5.44 10.85 -2.30
N LEU A 104 -5.04 9.94 -1.40
CA LEU A 104 -5.97 9.27 -0.50
C LEU A 104 -6.71 10.28 0.38
N LEU A 105 -5.98 11.12 1.09
CA LEU A 105 -6.56 12.15 1.97
C LEU A 105 -7.41 13.16 1.18
N LYS A 106 -6.95 13.55 0.00
CA LYS A 106 -7.69 14.45 -0.89
C LYS A 106 -8.98 13.82 -1.38
N GLY A 107 -8.94 12.56 -1.79
CA GLY A 107 -10.12 11.79 -2.18
C GLY A 107 -11.14 11.69 -1.03
N MET A 108 -10.67 11.34 0.17
CA MET A 108 -11.52 11.25 1.37
C MET A 108 -12.10 12.61 1.80
N SER A 109 -11.48 13.72 1.42
CA SER A 109 -11.99 15.07 1.69
C SER A 109 -13.12 15.50 0.74
N GLY A 110 -13.53 14.64 -0.21
CA GLY A 110 -14.66 14.88 -1.09
C GLY A 110 -14.34 14.76 -2.58
N ASP A 111 -13.08 14.86 -3.00
CA ASP A 111 -12.70 14.85 -4.41
C ASP A 111 -12.99 13.50 -5.12
N ALA A 112 -13.15 12.42 -4.34
CA ALA A 112 -13.50 11.11 -4.88
C ALA A 112 -15.00 10.88 -5.05
N ASP A 113 -15.86 11.78 -4.56
CA ASP A 113 -17.32 11.73 -4.75
C ASP A 113 -17.68 12.12 -6.19
N ILE A 114 -17.58 11.14 -7.09
CA ILE A 114 -17.77 11.35 -8.54
C ILE A 114 -19.24 11.56 -8.87
N ASN A 115 -20.13 10.83 -8.20
CA ASN A 115 -21.57 10.86 -8.44
C ASN A 115 -22.30 11.98 -7.68
N LYS A 116 -21.60 12.69 -6.77
CA LYS A 116 -22.08 13.81 -5.95
C LYS A 116 -23.24 13.43 -5.02
N ASP A 117 -23.24 12.20 -4.53
CA ASP A 117 -24.23 11.71 -3.56
C ASP A 117 -23.85 12.01 -2.10
N LYS A 118 -22.72 12.69 -1.88
CA LYS A 118 -22.13 13.05 -0.58
C LYS A 118 -21.63 11.84 0.23
N SER A 119 -21.41 10.73 -0.43
CA SER A 119 -20.85 9.50 0.14
C SER A 119 -19.68 9.04 -0.73
N ILE A 120 -18.56 8.71 -0.13
CA ILE A 120 -17.40 8.22 -0.86
C ILE A 120 -17.36 6.72 -0.69
N GLN A 121 -17.64 6.00 -1.77
CA GLN A 121 -17.57 4.56 -1.82
C GLN A 121 -16.12 4.09 -2.07
N MET A 122 -15.77 2.88 -1.63
CA MET A 122 -14.41 2.35 -1.79
C MET A 122 -13.98 2.27 -3.26
N ASN A 123 -14.88 1.92 -4.16
CA ASN A 123 -14.61 1.88 -5.60
C ASN A 123 -14.36 3.27 -6.20
N GLU A 124 -15.04 4.32 -5.71
CA GLU A 124 -14.81 5.70 -6.14
C GLU A 124 -13.46 6.20 -5.63
N LEU A 125 -13.18 5.96 -4.33
CA LEU A 125 -11.91 6.32 -3.71
C LEU A 125 -10.73 5.63 -4.41
N SER A 126 -10.80 4.32 -4.60
CA SER A 126 -9.77 3.54 -5.27
C SER A 126 -9.52 4.03 -6.70
N ARG A 127 -10.57 4.28 -7.47
CA ARG A 127 -10.48 4.79 -8.84
C ARG A 127 -9.86 6.18 -8.89
N TYR A 128 -10.30 7.07 -7.99
CA TYR A 128 -9.74 8.43 -7.87
C TYR A 128 -8.26 8.39 -7.52
N VAL A 129 -7.89 7.63 -6.49
CA VAL A 129 -6.49 7.52 -6.02
C VAL A 129 -5.62 6.90 -7.10
N SER A 130 -6.01 5.76 -7.68
CA SER A 130 -5.23 5.07 -8.71
C SER A 130 -4.99 5.95 -9.93
N LYS A 131 -6.02 6.67 -10.40
CA LYS A 131 -5.87 7.58 -11.55
C LYS A 131 -4.87 8.68 -11.26
N ASN A 132 -5.07 9.43 -10.16
CA ASN A 132 -4.26 10.61 -9.87
C ASN A 132 -2.80 10.25 -9.52
N VAL A 133 -2.60 9.16 -8.78
CA VAL A 133 -1.24 8.67 -8.46
C VAL A 133 -0.51 8.24 -9.71
N LYS A 134 -1.17 7.47 -10.60
CA LYS A 134 -0.58 7.00 -11.86
C LYS A 134 -0.19 8.18 -12.76
N ASP A 135 -1.09 9.15 -12.93
CA ASP A 135 -0.87 10.32 -13.76
C ASP A 135 0.31 11.16 -13.23
N GLN A 136 0.35 11.41 -11.91
CA GLN A 136 1.42 12.19 -11.30
C GLN A 136 2.76 11.44 -11.28
N ALA A 137 2.74 10.14 -11.07
CA ALA A 137 3.95 9.31 -11.14
C ALA A 137 4.56 9.35 -12.53
N ALA A 138 3.74 9.25 -13.58
CA ALA A 138 4.18 9.33 -14.98
C ALA A 138 4.84 10.68 -15.30
N ILE A 139 4.29 11.80 -14.81
CA ILE A 139 4.90 13.14 -14.94
C ILE A 139 6.31 13.16 -14.32
N ASN A 140 6.50 12.42 -13.22
CA ASN A 140 7.79 12.31 -12.52
C ASN A 140 8.71 11.22 -13.11
N GLY A 141 8.37 10.65 -14.28
CA GLY A 141 9.14 9.58 -14.92
C GLY A 141 9.16 8.27 -14.15
N ARG A 142 8.11 7.97 -13.40
CA ARG A 142 7.97 6.77 -12.56
C ARG A 142 6.68 6.01 -12.88
N GLU A 143 6.67 4.74 -12.54
CA GLU A 143 5.45 3.92 -12.52
C GLU A 143 5.02 3.69 -11.07
N GLN A 144 3.79 4.10 -10.76
CA GLN A 144 3.15 3.81 -9.49
C GLN A 144 1.65 3.67 -9.73
N THR A 145 1.12 2.50 -9.44
CA THR A 145 -0.30 2.19 -9.64
C THR A 145 -0.86 1.62 -8.33
N PRO A 146 -1.60 2.41 -7.56
CA PRO A 146 -2.33 1.91 -6.40
C PRO A 146 -3.31 0.82 -6.77
N GLU A 147 -3.46 -0.16 -5.91
CA GLU A 147 -4.28 -1.34 -6.13
C GLU A 147 -5.22 -1.58 -4.96
N LEU A 148 -6.50 -1.83 -5.26
CA LEU A 148 -7.50 -2.27 -4.31
C LEU A 148 -7.62 -3.79 -4.37
N GLN A 149 -7.51 -4.43 -3.22
CA GLN A 149 -7.71 -5.87 -3.02
C GLN A 149 -8.78 -6.08 -1.94
N GLY A 150 -9.62 -7.07 -2.11
CA GLY A 150 -10.82 -7.31 -1.31
C GLY A 150 -12.09 -6.99 -2.09
N ASP A 151 -13.25 -7.26 -1.48
CA ASP A 151 -14.58 -7.02 -2.08
C ASP A 151 -15.13 -5.62 -1.75
#